data_9bfe84c3d1740733f3b260bd18768420
#
_entry.id   9bfe84c3d1740733f3b260bd18768420
#
_cell.length_a   1.000
_cell.length_b   1.000
_cell.length_c   1.000
_cell.angle_alpha   90.00
_cell.angle_beta   90.00
_cell.angle_gamma   90.00
#
_symmetry.space_group_name_H-M   'P 1'
#
loop_
_entity.id
_entity.type
_entity.pdbx_description
1 polymer ?
#
loop_
_entity_poly.entity_id
_entity_poly.type
_entity_poly.pdbx_seq_one_letter_code
_entity_poly.pdbx_strand_id
1 'polypeptide(L)'
;MSYKIINKFITNECNNNRIDITDKKIIFIGCGAVAKCCLYYFSYFFNFDYKKVIIVDKLQREKKYPVVKHYLRKKSIFLVREVNEDNYIEFFDSLKLRCKDIIIDLTTRTPSFCFFKYCRLNNLFYINTASEQFLLKDINSIAVQHCNYFDIARKTSICDSVTTLVEFGMNPGLVSLFVLKGIDDIAQYFINKNYKNNTVDNELLDLYSIKCIERYSLLAKKLGIKVIHCSEIDTQVVTSNTLVKDKFYNTWSCVGLIDESFEGIELVIGTHEKEIPLPKHQIFINGIFSSSTLCVDAKIKSVVPLKIENNKVVFTEIEGHPIQHGECASLYRLLSTHDYAPTMHYVYKLNKYAEQTINRYNEKELLNISLDPNMWEVLNAHNHDIEGYDNVGAFFILDNNLDNSNNLFTWWSGSILSNNFTKNVLKDKMNSATMIQVISGVLGGLYWALLPENQNKGLCFGEDVDYKTVFSITEKLLGKIYSGKTSGINVSSYKLVDLITTPIETRTKFIHI
;
A
#
# COMPACT_ATOMS: atom_id res chain seq x y z
N MET A 1 3.50 -31.79 -0.12
CA MET A 1 2.24 -31.81 0.62
C MET A 1 1.19 -31.01 -0.16
N SER A 2 0.01 -31.56 -0.30
CA SER A 2 -0.84 -31.22 -1.43
C SER A 2 -1.65 -29.93 -1.25
N TYR A 3 -1.75 -29.15 -2.33
CA TYR A 3 -2.73 -28.12 -2.62
C TYR A 3 -4.19 -28.44 -2.15
N LYS A 4 -4.48 -29.69 -1.84
CA LYS A 4 -5.78 -30.16 -1.36
C LYS A 4 -6.12 -29.73 0.08
N ILE A 5 -5.13 -29.39 0.93
CA ILE A 5 -5.39 -29.05 2.33
C ILE A 5 -5.89 -27.63 2.48
N ILE A 6 -5.39 -26.71 1.64
CA ILE A 6 -5.78 -25.29 1.65
C ILE A 6 -7.20 -25.12 1.13
N ASN A 7 -7.59 -25.87 0.09
CA ASN A 7 -8.94 -25.86 -0.42
C ASN A 7 -10.03 -26.21 0.60
N LYS A 8 -9.72 -26.96 1.66
CA LYS A 8 -10.75 -27.44 2.61
C LYS A 8 -11.07 -26.42 3.71
N PHE A 9 -10.08 -25.65 4.18
CA PHE A 9 -10.30 -24.66 5.24
C PHE A 9 -10.91 -23.36 4.68
N ILE A 10 -10.49 -22.97 3.49
CA ILE A 10 -10.93 -21.75 2.80
C ILE A 10 -12.27 -21.98 2.09
N THR A 11 -12.53 -23.18 1.53
CA THR A 11 -13.72 -23.45 0.71
C THR A 11 -14.99 -23.67 1.51
N ASN A 12 -14.93 -24.06 2.77
CA ASN A 12 -16.14 -24.36 3.54
C ASN A 12 -16.87 -23.14 4.09
N GLU A 13 -16.19 -22.00 4.26
CA GLU A 13 -16.82 -20.78 4.79
C GLU A 13 -17.11 -19.69 3.76
N CYS A 14 -16.47 -19.72 2.59
CA CYS A 14 -16.51 -18.63 1.59
C CYS A 14 -17.31 -18.94 0.32
N ASN A 15 -17.98 -20.09 0.24
CA ASN A 15 -18.69 -20.48 -0.98
C ASN A 15 -19.82 -19.54 -1.43
N ASN A 16 -20.29 -18.63 -0.57
CA ASN A 16 -21.46 -17.79 -0.87
C ASN A 16 -21.10 -16.36 -1.37
N ASN A 17 -19.84 -15.93 -1.28
CA ASN A 17 -19.47 -14.53 -1.56
C ASN A 17 -18.45 -14.35 -2.71
N ARG A 18 -18.13 -15.39 -3.49
CA ARG A 18 -17.22 -15.24 -4.61
C ARG A 18 -17.90 -14.59 -5.80
N ILE A 19 -17.22 -13.61 -6.43
CA ILE A 19 -17.71 -13.03 -7.68
C ILE A 19 -17.46 -14.01 -8.81
N ASP A 20 -18.48 -14.22 -9.65
CA ASP A 20 -18.35 -15.03 -10.87
C ASP A 20 -17.78 -14.20 -12.02
N ILE A 21 -16.59 -14.61 -12.47
CA ILE A 21 -15.87 -14.04 -13.61
C ILE A 21 -15.47 -15.12 -14.61
N THR A 22 -16.23 -16.23 -14.65
CA THR A 22 -15.94 -17.36 -15.56
C THR A 22 -16.02 -16.98 -17.03
N ASP A 23 -16.73 -15.91 -17.37
CA ASP A 23 -16.84 -15.36 -18.73
C ASP A 23 -15.63 -14.52 -19.17
N LYS A 24 -14.80 -14.01 -18.23
CA LYS A 24 -13.73 -13.05 -18.46
C LYS A 24 -12.37 -13.69 -18.71
N LYS A 25 -11.55 -13.04 -19.56
CA LYS A 25 -10.11 -13.29 -19.59
C LYS A 25 -9.44 -12.53 -18.44
N ILE A 26 -8.43 -13.15 -17.85
CA ILE A 26 -7.69 -12.61 -16.71
C ILE A 26 -6.21 -12.64 -17.07
N ILE A 27 -5.59 -11.48 -17.13
CA ILE A 27 -4.21 -11.32 -17.55
C ILE A 27 -3.40 -10.87 -16.33
N PHE A 28 -2.43 -11.69 -15.90
CA PHE A 28 -1.43 -11.30 -14.92
C PHE A 28 -0.18 -10.85 -15.68
N ILE A 29 0.22 -9.60 -15.52
CA ILE A 29 1.47 -9.06 -16.06
C ILE A 29 2.47 -8.98 -14.91
N GLY A 30 3.60 -9.65 -15.07
CA GLY A 30 4.54 -9.92 -13.99
C GLY A 30 4.16 -11.20 -13.21
N CYS A 31 5.13 -12.06 -12.95
CA CYS A 31 4.96 -13.29 -12.17
C CYS A 31 5.97 -13.36 -11.00
N GLY A 32 6.20 -12.20 -10.36
CA GLY A 32 7.03 -12.05 -9.17
C GLY A 32 6.40 -12.66 -7.91
N ALA A 33 6.90 -12.28 -6.74
CA ALA A 33 6.42 -12.79 -5.46
C ALA A 33 4.94 -12.44 -5.22
N VAL A 34 4.56 -11.19 -5.45
CA VAL A 34 3.17 -10.71 -5.29
C VAL A 34 2.22 -11.49 -6.20
N ALA A 35 2.56 -11.64 -7.49
CA ALA A 35 1.72 -12.36 -8.43
C ALA A 35 1.52 -13.83 -8.05
N LYS A 36 2.57 -14.50 -7.57
CA LYS A 36 2.48 -15.89 -7.10
C LYS A 36 1.58 -16.02 -5.89
N CYS A 37 1.66 -15.08 -4.94
CA CYS A 37 0.77 -15.02 -3.79
C CYS A 37 -0.67 -14.72 -4.23
N CYS A 38 -0.87 -13.77 -5.15
CA CYS A 38 -2.17 -13.45 -5.73
C CYS A 38 -2.81 -14.67 -6.39
N LEU A 39 -2.08 -15.38 -7.27
CA LEU A 39 -2.55 -16.63 -7.90
C LEU A 39 -2.93 -17.71 -6.86
N TYR A 40 -2.22 -17.75 -5.73
CA TYR A 40 -2.49 -18.72 -4.67
C TYR A 40 -3.84 -18.47 -3.99
N TYR A 41 -4.20 -17.19 -3.75
CA TYR A 41 -5.45 -16.81 -3.10
C TYR A 41 -6.58 -16.46 -4.07
N PHE A 42 -6.35 -16.39 -5.39
CA PHE A 42 -7.30 -15.90 -6.37
C PHE A 42 -8.66 -16.60 -6.32
N SER A 43 -8.65 -17.95 -6.20
CA SER A 43 -9.88 -18.75 -6.11
C SER A 43 -10.66 -18.57 -4.81
N TYR A 44 -10.10 -17.85 -3.83
CA TYR A 44 -10.79 -17.49 -2.60
C TYR A 44 -11.84 -16.40 -2.85
N PHE A 45 -11.52 -15.45 -3.72
CA PHE A 45 -12.36 -14.28 -4.03
C PHE A 45 -13.22 -14.46 -5.27
N PHE A 46 -12.77 -15.28 -6.22
CA PHE A 46 -13.36 -15.37 -7.55
C PHE A 46 -13.66 -16.80 -7.97
N ASN A 47 -14.79 -16.96 -8.68
CA ASN A 47 -15.09 -18.14 -9.49
C ASN A 47 -14.68 -17.82 -10.93
N PHE A 48 -13.72 -18.56 -11.52
CA PHE A 48 -13.12 -18.27 -12.82
C PHE A 48 -12.76 -19.53 -13.60
N ASP A 49 -12.59 -19.38 -14.91
CA ASP A 49 -12.10 -20.46 -15.78
C ASP A 49 -10.58 -20.37 -15.94
N TYR A 50 -9.85 -21.36 -15.44
CA TYR A 50 -8.39 -21.44 -15.58
C TYR A 50 -7.90 -21.31 -17.03
N LYS A 51 -8.70 -21.77 -18.02
CA LYS A 51 -8.33 -21.67 -19.45
C LYS A 51 -8.30 -20.23 -19.96
N LYS A 52 -8.93 -19.31 -19.25
CA LYS A 52 -8.97 -17.88 -19.58
C LYS A 52 -7.93 -17.06 -18.82
N VAL A 53 -7.12 -17.72 -17.97
CA VAL A 53 -6.02 -17.06 -17.25
C VAL A 53 -4.76 -17.11 -18.11
N ILE A 54 -4.17 -15.94 -18.33
CA ILE A 54 -2.90 -15.75 -19.03
C ILE A 54 -1.93 -15.10 -18.03
N ILE A 55 -0.78 -15.74 -17.84
CA ILE A 55 0.30 -15.26 -16.98
C ILE A 55 1.46 -14.85 -17.89
N VAL A 56 1.96 -13.65 -17.74
CA VAL A 56 3.02 -13.07 -18.57
C VAL A 56 4.20 -12.68 -17.69
N ASP A 57 5.39 -13.13 -18.05
CA ASP A 57 6.63 -12.71 -17.40
C ASP A 57 7.81 -12.83 -18.38
N LYS A 58 8.80 -11.94 -18.20
CA LYS A 58 10.04 -12.01 -18.99
C LYS A 58 10.93 -13.20 -18.61
N LEU A 59 10.76 -13.76 -17.43
CA LEU A 59 11.58 -14.82 -16.89
C LEU A 59 10.92 -16.20 -17.00
N GLN A 60 11.42 -17.04 -17.87
CA GLN A 60 10.90 -18.42 -18.04
C GLN A 60 10.99 -19.28 -16.77
N ARG A 61 11.92 -18.98 -15.87
CA ARG A 61 12.10 -19.72 -14.61
C ARG A 61 10.85 -19.72 -13.72
N GLU A 62 10.01 -18.70 -13.83
CA GLU A 62 8.79 -18.54 -13.03
C GLU A 62 7.77 -19.66 -13.28
N LYS A 63 7.80 -20.30 -14.46
CA LYS A 63 6.99 -21.49 -14.75
C LYS A 63 7.20 -22.64 -13.78
N LYS A 64 8.37 -22.71 -13.11
CA LYS A 64 8.72 -23.80 -12.22
C LYS A 64 8.08 -23.67 -10.84
N TYR A 65 7.54 -22.52 -10.49
CA TYR A 65 6.95 -22.27 -9.18
C TYR A 65 5.66 -23.12 -8.97
N PRO A 66 5.42 -23.68 -7.78
CA PRO A 66 4.33 -24.64 -7.56
C PRO A 66 2.94 -24.14 -7.95
N VAL A 67 2.59 -22.88 -7.61
CA VAL A 67 1.29 -22.32 -7.96
C VAL A 67 1.14 -22.12 -9.47
N VAL A 68 2.18 -21.66 -10.17
CA VAL A 68 2.16 -21.49 -11.63
C VAL A 68 1.99 -22.85 -12.30
N LYS A 69 2.72 -23.88 -11.86
CA LYS A 69 2.52 -25.25 -12.34
C LYS A 69 1.09 -25.76 -12.14
N HIS A 70 0.44 -25.37 -11.04
CA HIS A 70 -0.96 -25.73 -10.82
C HIS A 70 -1.87 -25.12 -11.89
N TYR A 71 -1.72 -23.82 -12.17
CA TYR A 71 -2.48 -23.11 -13.21
C TYR A 71 -2.25 -23.73 -14.59
N LEU A 72 -0.99 -24.04 -14.93
CA LEU A 72 -0.66 -24.68 -16.22
C LEU A 72 -1.30 -26.08 -16.37
N ARG A 73 -1.33 -26.87 -15.29
CA ARG A 73 -2.05 -28.18 -15.31
C ARG A 73 -3.55 -28.00 -15.51
N LYS A 74 -4.12 -26.87 -15.15
CA LYS A 74 -5.51 -26.48 -15.36
C LYS A 74 -5.75 -25.80 -16.70
N LYS A 75 -4.74 -25.80 -17.60
CA LYS A 75 -4.75 -25.26 -18.95
C LYS A 75 -4.70 -23.73 -19.05
N SER A 76 -4.24 -23.03 -18.00
CA SER A 76 -3.84 -21.63 -18.11
C SER A 76 -2.64 -21.48 -19.04
N ILE A 77 -2.47 -20.31 -19.62
CA ILE A 77 -1.38 -19.99 -20.55
C ILE A 77 -0.29 -19.23 -19.81
N PHE A 78 0.96 -19.54 -20.06
CA PHE A 78 2.11 -18.75 -19.62
C PHE A 78 2.88 -18.27 -20.84
N LEU A 79 2.99 -16.95 -20.98
CA LEU A 79 3.74 -16.31 -22.05
C LEU A 79 5.06 -15.78 -21.49
N VAL A 80 6.17 -16.15 -22.14
CA VAL A 80 7.49 -15.59 -21.83
C VAL A 80 7.67 -14.38 -22.73
N ARG A 81 7.39 -13.20 -22.17
CA ARG A 81 7.48 -11.93 -22.92
C ARG A 81 7.69 -10.78 -21.94
N GLU A 82 8.56 -9.85 -22.29
CA GLU A 82 8.64 -8.55 -21.65
C GLU A 82 7.60 -7.64 -22.30
N VAL A 83 6.76 -7.01 -21.47
CA VAL A 83 5.76 -6.02 -21.88
C VAL A 83 6.22 -4.66 -21.35
N ASN A 84 6.38 -3.70 -22.25
CA ASN A 84 6.87 -2.35 -21.96
C ASN A 84 6.10 -1.31 -22.80
N GLU A 85 6.50 -0.04 -22.71
CA GLU A 85 5.83 1.06 -23.41
C GLU A 85 5.92 0.98 -24.94
N ASP A 86 6.93 0.30 -25.50
CA ASP A 86 7.10 0.18 -26.95
C ASP A 86 6.21 -0.90 -27.56
N ASN A 87 5.81 -1.91 -26.80
CA ASN A 87 5.16 -3.10 -27.35
C ASN A 87 3.80 -3.44 -26.73
N TYR A 88 3.33 -2.71 -25.70
CA TYR A 88 2.11 -3.08 -24.96
C TYR A 88 0.84 -3.08 -25.83
N ILE A 89 0.71 -2.17 -26.79
CA ILE A 89 -0.47 -2.09 -27.68
C ILE A 89 -0.54 -3.37 -28.51
N GLU A 90 0.53 -3.69 -29.26
CA GLU A 90 0.60 -4.92 -30.08
C GLU A 90 0.35 -6.16 -29.21
N PHE A 91 0.93 -6.18 -28.01
CA PHE A 91 0.77 -7.29 -27.10
C PHE A 91 -0.70 -7.46 -26.67
N PHE A 92 -1.35 -6.42 -26.16
CA PHE A 92 -2.74 -6.51 -25.71
C PHE A 92 -3.70 -6.79 -26.84
N ASP A 93 -3.50 -6.21 -28.03
CA ASP A 93 -4.30 -6.49 -29.23
C ASP A 93 -4.19 -7.97 -29.64
N SER A 94 -2.99 -8.55 -29.53
CA SER A 94 -2.76 -9.97 -29.82
C SER A 94 -3.56 -10.92 -28.92
N LEU A 95 -3.90 -10.49 -27.70
CA LEU A 95 -4.69 -11.26 -26.74
C LEU A 95 -6.19 -11.27 -27.07
N LYS A 96 -6.66 -10.42 -27.99
CA LYS A 96 -8.07 -10.29 -28.38
C LYS A 96 -8.97 -10.13 -27.14
N LEU A 97 -8.65 -9.13 -26.31
CA LEU A 97 -9.40 -8.81 -25.09
C LEU A 97 -10.78 -8.24 -25.47
N ARG A 98 -11.76 -8.51 -24.63
CA ARG A 98 -13.11 -7.99 -24.76
C ARG A 98 -13.38 -7.00 -23.62
N CYS A 99 -14.31 -6.08 -23.82
CA CYS A 99 -14.81 -5.22 -22.77
C CYS A 99 -15.09 -6.02 -21.48
N LYS A 100 -14.64 -5.49 -20.34
CA LYS A 100 -14.72 -6.09 -19.01
C LYS A 100 -13.82 -7.30 -18.75
N ASP A 101 -12.88 -7.65 -19.65
CA ASP A 101 -11.77 -8.52 -19.29
C ASP A 101 -10.87 -7.81 -18.26
N ILE A 102 -9.99 -8.55 -17.57
CA ILE A 102 -9.29 -8.08 -16.38
C ILE A 102 -7.78 -8.11 -16.63
N ILE A 103 -7.11 -7.00 -16.36
CA ILE A 103 -5.65 -6.90 -16.32
C ILE A 103 -5.20 -6.62 -14.89
N ILE A 104 -4.32 -7.48 -14.38
CA ILE A 104 -3.68 -7.36 -13.06
C ILE A 104 -2.19 -7.15 -13.32
N ASP A 105 -1.74 -5.91 -13.15
CA ASP A 105 -0.36 -5.52 -13.41
C ASP A 105 0.44 -5.53 -12.10
N LEU A 106 1.38 -6.45 -12.01
CA LEU A 106 2.25 -6.66 -10.85
C LEU A 106 3.73 -6.61 -11.28
N THR A 107 3.99 -5.78 -12.28
CA THR A 107 5.35 -5.51 -12.76
C THR A 107 6.05 -4.47 -11.89
N THR A 108 7.37 -4.43 -11.99
CA THR A 108 8.23 -3.37 -11.48
C THR A 108 8.94 -2.71 -12.66
N ARG A 109 9.24 -1.42 -12.56
CA ARG A 109 9.95 -0.65 -13.60
C ARG A 109 9.25 -0.66 -14.96
N THR A 110 7.92 -0.70 -14.96
CA THR A 110 7.11 -0.64 -16.18
C THR A 110 6.18 0.57 -16.08
N PRO A 111 6.11 1.44 -17.11
CA PRO A 111 5.26 2.62 -17.09
C PRO A 111 3.78 2.22 -17.05
N SER A 112 3.19 2.20 -15.87
CA SER A 112 1.80 1.77 -15.64
C SER A 112 0.78 2.64 -16.37
N PHE A 113 1.14 3.91 -16.66
CA PHE A 113 0.27 4.84 -17.37
C PHE A 113 -0.20 4.33 -18.73
N CYS A 114 0.72 3.79 -19.51
CA CYS A 114 0.38 3.26 -20.83
C CYS A 114 -0.64 2.14 -20.71
N PHE A 115 -0.48 1.28 -19.71
CA PHE A 115 -1.36 0.14 -19.50
C PHE A 115 -2.76 0.57 -19.06
N PHE A 116 -2.87 1.40 -18.03
CA PHE A 116 -4.21 1.80 -17.59
C PHE A 116 -4.92 2.72 -18.60
N LYS A 117 -4.19 3.55 -19.36
CA LYS A 117 -4.78 4.31 -20.46
C LYS A 117 -5.37 3.40 -21.53
N TYR A 118 -4.63 2.35 -21.94
CA TYR A 118 -5.14 1.33 -22.86
C TYR A 118 -6.39 0.63 -22.29
N CYS A 119 -6.35 0.25 -21.01
CA CYS A 119 -7.45 -0.43 -20.35
C CYS A 119 -8.72 0.44 -20.32
N ARG A 120 -8.60 1.73 -19.97
CA ARG A 120 -9.73 2.66 -19.98
C ARG A 120 -10.32 2.82 -21.37
N LEU A 121 -9.47 3.01 -22.41
CA LEU A 121 -9.92 3.16 -23.79
C LEU A 121 -10.67 1.92 -24.30
N ASN A 122 -10.33 0.73 -23.81
CA ASN A 122 -10.92 -0.54 -24.22
C ASN A 122 -11.94 -1.10 -23.20
N ASN A 123 -12.30 -0.32 -22.17
CA ASN A 123 -13.21 -0.73 -21.11
C ASN A 123 -12.81 -2.06 -20.44
N LEU A 124 -11.53 -2.21 -20.11
CA LEU A 124 -10.96 -3.33 -19.38
C LEU A 124 -10.80 -2.96 -17.91
N PHE A 125 -11.11 -3.88 -17.00
CA PHE A 125 -10.73 -3.72 -15.61
C PHE A 125 -9.20 -3.75 -15.49
N TYR A 126 -8.68 -2.84 -14.69
CA TYR A 126 -7.24 -2.75 -14.43
C TYR A 126 -6.97 -2.55 -12.95
N ILE A 127 -5.95 -3.22 -12.45
CA ILE A 127 -5.41 -2.99 -11.12
C ILE A 127 -3.89 -3.16 -11.12
N ASN A 128 -3.20 -2.28 -10.38
CA ASN A 128 -1.77 -2.42 -10.08
C ASN A 128 -1.47 -2.11 -8.62
N THR A 129 -0.24 -2.40 -8.18
CA THR A 129 0.23 -2.15 -6.81
C THR A 129 1.15 -0.94 -6.71
N ALA A 130 1.69 -0.45 -7.82
CA ALA A 130 2.61 0.67 -7.87
C ALA A 130 2.49 1.35 -9.23
N SER A 131 2.72 2.65 -9.26
CA SER A 131 2.73 3.46 -10.48
C SER A 131 4.12 4.05 -10.65
N GLU A 132 5.03 3.24 -11.17
CA GLU A 132 6.42 3.62 -11.34
C GLU A 132 6.63 4.49 -12.59
N GLN A 133 7.65 5.34 -12.56
CA GLN A 133 8.16 6.16 -13.67
C GLN A 133 7.21 7.22 -14.24
N PHE A 134 6.76 8.13 -13.39
CA PHE A 134 5.99 9.31 -13.84
C PHE A 134 6.83 10.58 -14.02
N LEU A 135 8.12 10.47 -14.13
CA LEU A 135 9.02 11.61 -14.22
C LEU A 135 8.77 12.41 -15.50
N LEU A 136 7.87 13.37 -15.42
CA LEU A 136 7.80 14.47 -16.37
C LEU A 136 9.06 15.30 -16.15
N LYS A 137 9.93 15.35 -17.15
CA LYS A 137 11.30 15.92 -17.12
C LYS A 137 11.42 17.35 -16.58
N ASP A 138 10.31 18.07 -16.45
CA ASP A 138 10.28 19.52 -16.13
C ASP A 138 9.66 19.84 -14.77
N ILE A 139 9.31 18.87 -13.95
CA ILE A 139 8.71 19.10 -12.63
C ILE A 139 9.61 18.50 -11.56
N ASN A 140 10.07 19.33 -10.62
CA ASN A 140 10.99 18.93 -9.56
C ASN A 140 10.32 18.28 -8.33
N SER A 141 9.01 18.01 -8.37
CA SER A 141 8.24 17.42 -7.27
C SER A 141 7.52 16.16 -7.70
N ILE A 142 7.83 15.05 -7.06
CA ILE A 142 7.17 13.75 -7.29
C ILE A 142 5.70 13.82 -6.89
N ALA A 143 5.38 14.44 -5.74
CA ALA A 143 4.01 14.57 -5.28
C ALA A 143 3.15 15.43 -6.21
N VAL A 144 3.68 16.55 -6.71
CA VAL A 144 2.97 17.40 -7.69
C VAL A 144 2.83 16.68 -9.02
N GLN A 145 3.87 15.98 -9.48
CA GLN A 145 3.81 15.18 -10.70
C GLN A 145 2.72 14.13 -10.59
N HIS A 146 2.72 13.38 -9.50
CA HIS A 146 1.72 12.37 -9.22
C HIS A 146 0.30 12.95 -9.24
N CYS A 147 0.06 14.02 -8.48
CA CYS A 147 -1.26 14.68 -8.45
C CYS A 147 -1.68 15.22 -9.81
N ASN A 148 -0.80 15.93 -10.52
CA ASN A 148 -1.11 16.50 -11.84
C ASN A 148 -1.37 15.41 -12.88
N TYR A 149 -0.57 14.37 -12.87
CA TYR A 149 -0.70 13.26 -13.77
C TYR A 149 -2.06 12.56 -13.62
N PHE A 150 -2.47 12.28 -12.40
CA PHE A 150 -3.76 11.66 -12.13
C PHE A 150 -4.92 12.62 -12.37
N ASP A 151 -4.75 13.91 -12.14
CA ASP A 151 -5.73 14.92 -12.53
C ASP A 151 -5.94 14.97 -14.04
N ILE A 152 -4.85 14.93 -14.82
CA ILE A 152 -4.93 14.85 -16.29
C ILE A 152 -5.63 13.55 -16.71
N ALA A 153 -5.26 12.44 -16.12
CA ALA A 153 -5.88 11.15 -16.43
C ALA A 153 -7.37 11.09 -16.08
N ARG A 154 -7.79 11.70 -14.96
CA ARG A 154 -9.21 11.81 -14.57
C ARG A 154 -10.01 12.75 -15.46
N LYS A 155 -9.39 13.85 -15.90
CA LYS A 155 -10.04 14.85 -16.77
C LYS A 155 -10.14 14.44 -18.24
N THR A 156 -9.44 13.40 -18.66
CA THR A 156 -9.61 12.89 -20.03
C THR A 156 -11.06 12.40 -20.19
N SER A 157 -11.79 12.94 -21.14
CA SER A 157 -13.18 12.57 -21.45
C SER A 157 -13.27 11.17 -22.10
N ILE A 158 -12.98 10.16 -21.32
CA ILE A 158 -13.21 8.77 -21.69
C ILE A 158 -14.51 8.36 -21.02
N CYS A 159 -15.42 7.77 -21.78
CA CYS A 159 -16.64 7.19 -21.23
C CYS A 159 -16.30 5.88 -20.52
N ASP A 160 -15.90 5.97 -19.26
CA ASP A 160 -15.52 4.83 -18.45
C ASP A 160 -16.75 4.02 -18.05
N SER A 161 -16.80 2.75 -18.42
CA SER A 161 -17.83 1.80 -17.99
C SER A 161 -17.32 0.81 -16.93
N VAL A 162 -16.01 0.84 -16.65
CA VAL A 162 -15.32 -0.05 -15.70
C VAL A 162 -14.41 0.76 -14.78
N THR A 163 -13.96 0.13 -13.70
CA THR A 163 -13.04 0.71 -12.75
C THR A 163 -11.60 0.40 -13.15
N THR A 164 -10.75 1.42 -13.14
CA THR A 164 -9.29 1.32 -13.23
C THR A 164 -8.74 1.72 -11.87
N LEU A 165 -8.31 0.75 -11.07
CA LEU A 165 -7.80 0.96 -9.72
C LEU A 165 -6.27 0.93 -9.74
N VAL A 166 -5.65 2.03 -9.35
CA VAL A 166 -4.19 2.14 -9.37
C VAL A 166 -3.63 2.28 -7.96
N GLU A 167 -2.40 1.80 -7.77
CA GLU A 167 -1.70 1.85 -6.49
C GLU A 167 -2.50 1.19 -5.36
N PHE A 168 -2.96 -0.03 -5.60
CA PHE A 168 -3.83 -0.71 -4.64
C PHE A 168 -3.28 -2.08 -4.21
N GLY A 169 -2.23 -2.02 -3.39
CA GLY A 169 -1.67 -3.12 -2.60
C GLY A 169 -1.96 -2.93 -1.11
N MET A 170 -0.91 -3.04 -0.29
CA MET A 170 -0.98 -2.69 1.13
C MET A 170 -0.65 -1.21 1.32
N ASN A 171 0.47 -0.78 0.82
CA ASN A 171 1.03 0.56 0.80
C ASN A 171 1.85 0.74 -0.52
N PRO A 172 1.32 1.53 -1.44
CA PRO A 172 0.01 2.19 -1.45
C PRO A 172 -1.18 1.22 -1.52
N GLY A 173 -2.34 1.67 -1.05
CA GLY A 173 -3.59 0.94 -1.14
C GLY A 173 -4.38 0.81 0.16
N LEU A 174 -4.33 -0.35 0.85
CA LEU A 174 -5.09 -0.57 2.08
C LEU A 174 -4.78 0.43 3.19
N VAL A 175 -3.57 0.98 3.23
CA VAL A 175 -3.20 2.01 4.22
C VAL A 175 -4.08 3.26 4.09
N SER A 176 -4.47 3.65 2.87
CA SER A 176 -5.44 4.73 2.65
C SER A 176 -6.78 4.41 3.30
N LEU A 177 -7.24 3.17 3.20
CA LEU A 177 -8.47 2.73 3.86
C LEU A 177 -8.33 2.73 5.38
N PHE A 178 -7.16 2.41 5.93
CA PHE A 178 -6.89 2.52 7.37
C PHE A 178 -6.84 3.97 7.84
N VAL A 179 -6.43 4.91 7.01
CA VAL A 179 -6.54 6.35 7.31
C VAL A 179 -8.00 6.76 7.42
N LEU A 180 -8.83 6.44 6.42
CA LEU A 180 -10.25 6.80 6.43
C LEU A 180 -11.00 6.12 7.58
N LYS A 181 -10.75 4.83 7.80
CA LYS A 181 -11.29 4.09 8.95
C LYS A 181 -10.85 4.71 10.28
N GLY A 182 -9.57 5.07 10.40
CA GLY A 182 -9.03 5.69 11.61
C GLY A 182 -9.72 7.01 11.94
N ILE A 183 -9.96 7.87 10.95
CA ILE A 183 -10.71 9.13 11.13
C ILE A 183 -12.14 8.85 11.60
N ASP A 184 -12.84 7.90 10.97
CA ASP A 184 -14.20 7.51 11.39
C ASP A 184 -14.22 6.96 12.82
N ASP A 185 -13.27 6.11 13.18
CA ASP A 185 -13.21 5.50 14.51
C ASP A 185 -12.85 6.53 15.61
N ILE A 186 -11.97 7.48 15.30
CA ILE A 186 -11.63 8.60 16.19
C ILE A 186 -12.89 9.46 16.40
N ALA A 187 -13.60 9.81 15.33
CA ALA A 187 -14.84 10.57 15.42
C ALA A 187 -15.87 9.84 16.30
N GLN A 188 -16.08 8.55 16.06
CA GLN A 188 -17.00 7.72 16.85
C GLN A 188 -16.57 7.62 18.32
N TYR A 189 -15.26 7.54 18.59
CA TYR A 189 -14.72 7.55 19.95
C TYR A 189 -15.09 8.84 20.69
N PHE A 190 -14.92 10.02 20.07
CA PHE A 190 -15.26 11.29 20.69
C PHE A 190 -16.77 11.51 20.82
N ILE A 191 -17.55 11.12 19.84
CA ILE A 191 -19.02 11.13 19.93
C ILE A 191 -19.48 10.31 21.14
N ASN A 192 -18.99 9.10 21.30
CA ASN A 192 -19.35 8.22 22.43
C ASN A 192 -18.88 8.78 23.79
N LYS A 193 -17.69 9.41 23.84
CA LYS A 193 -17.14 10.04 25.04
C LYS A 193 -17.99 11.25 25.45
N ASN A 194 -18.31 12.12 24.50
CA ASN A 194 -19.12 13.31 24.73
C ASN A 194 -20.53 12.94 25.24
N TYR A 195 -21.15 11.92 24.63
CA TYR A 195 -22.45 11.43 25.06
C TYR A 195 -22.44 10.93 26.51
N LYS A 196 -21.39 10.18 26.91
CA LYS A 196 -21.23 9.71 28.30
C LYS A 196 -21.04 10.84 29.30
N ASN A 197 -20.46 11.97 28.86
CA ASN A 197 -20.26 13.16 29.69
C ASN A 197 -21.42 14.15 29.66
N ASN A 198 -22.58 13.78 29.06
CA ASN A 198 -23.73 14.64 28.80
C ASN A 198 -23.39 15.94 28.02
N THR A 199 -22.34 15.89 27.19
CA THR A 199 -21.99 16.95 26.24
C THR A 199 -22.24 16.45 24.84
N VAL A 200 -22.93 17.24 24.01
CA VAL A 200 -23.22 16.87 22.63
C VAL A 200 -22.48 17.84 21.73
N ASP A 201 -21.59 17.30 20.88
CA ASP A 201 -20.98 18.06 19.81
C ASP A 201 -21.79 17.82 18.52
N ASN A 202 -22.78 18.70 18.29
CA ASN A 202 -23.68 18.57 17.14
C ASN A 202 -22.93 18.69 15.81
N GLU A 203 -21.92 19.57 15.74
CA GLU A 203 -21.10 19.73 14.53
C GLU A 203 -20.37 18.43 14.17
N LEU A 204 -19.76 17.76 15.17
CA LEU A 204 -19.09 16.48 14.94
C LEU A 204 -20.08 15.38 14.50
N LEU A 205 -21.28 15.35 15.09
CA LEU A 205 -22.34 14.43 14.69
C LEU A 205 -22.80 14.67 13.25
N ASP A 206 -23.02 15.92 12.89
CA ASP A 206 -23.45 16.31 11.55
C ASP A 206 -22.39 15.91 10.51
N LEU A 207 -21.11 16.26 10.75
CA LEU A 207 -19.99 15.88 9.87
C LEU A 207 -19.85 14.37 9.74
N TYR A 208 -19.97 13.63 10.85
CA TYR A 208 -19.88 12.16 10.83
C TYR A 208 -21.02 11.52 10.02
N SER A 209 -22.21 12.14 9.99
CA SER A 209 -23.38 11.64 9.26
C SER A 209 -23.32 11.83 7.75
N ILE A 210 -22.50 12.73 7.25
CA ILE A 210 -22.31 13.00 5.83
C ILE A 210 -21.73 11.75 5.15
N LYS A 211 -22.22 11.42 3.94
CA LYS A 211 -21.77 10.22 3.23
C LYS A 211 -20.76 10.49 2.09
N CYS A 212 -20.53 11.76 1.74
CA CYS A 212 -19.58 12.10 0.69
C CYS A 212 -18.12 12.00 1.19
N ILE A 213 -17.18 11.79 0.29
CA ILE A 213 -15.77 11.60 0.63
C ILE A 213 -15.12 12.87 1.19
N GLU A 214 -15.58 14.03 0.77
CA GLU A 214 -15.08 15.34 1.19
C GLU A 214 -15.27 15.60 2.69
N ARG A 215 -16.17 14.87 3.37
CA ARG A 215 -16.37 14.97 4.81
C ARG A 215 -15.08 14.70 5.61
N TYR A 216 -14.17 13.90 5.06
CA TYR A 216 -12.95 13.50 5.78
C TYR A 216 -12.02 14.67 6.06
N SER A 217 -11.95 15.67 5.16
CA SER A 217 -11.17 16.89 5.41
C SER A 217 -11.75 17.70 6.59
N LEU A 218 -13.06 17.82 6.64
CA LEU A 218 -13.77 18.53 7.69
C LEU A 218 -13.72 17.78 9.03
N LEU A 219 -13.85 16.44 9.00
CA LEU A 219 -13.67 15.60 10.17
C LEU A 219 -12.25 15.69 10.72
N ALA A 220 -11.22 15.56 9.87
CA ALA A 220 -9.83 15.64 10.27
C ALA A 220 -9.51 16.99 10.93
N LYS A 221 -10.01 18.09 10.35
CA LYS A 221 -9.90 19.43 10.92
C LYS A 221 -10.62 19.53 12.27
N LYS A 222 -11.88 19.10 12.35
CA LYS A 222 -12.71 19.15 13.57
C LYS A 222 -12.11 18.32 14.70
N LEU A 223 -11.54 17.16 14.39
CA LEU A 223 -10.86 16.28 15.34
C LEU A 223 -9.50 16.80 15.80
N GLY A 224 -8.97 17.86 15.15
CA GLY A 224 -7.67 18.42 15.47
C GLY A 224 -6.50 17.51 15.08
N ILE A 225 -6.65 16.69 14.02
CA ILE A 225 -5.58 15.83 13.52
C ILE A 225 -4.46 16.72 12.98
N LYS A 226 -3.24 16.57 13.48
CA LYS A 226 -2.05 17.31 13.03
C LYS A 226 -1.14 16.47 12.17
N VAL A 227 -0.90 15.22 12.56
CA VAL A 227 0.02 14.33 11.89
C VAL A 227 -0.68 13.01 11.57
N ILE A 228 -0.46 12.51 10.37
CA ILE A 228 -0.79 11.16 9.97
C ILE A 228 0.48 10.53 9.40
N HIS A 229 0.98 9.49 10.06
CA HIS A 229 2.02 8.65 9.48
C HIS A 229 1.40 7.36 8.96
N CYS A 230 1.55 7.07 7.68
CA CYS A 230 1.47 5.70 7.22
C CYS A 230 2.69 4.99 7.81
N SER A 231 2.50 4.19 8.87
CA SER A 231 3.59 3.66 9.69
C SER A 231 3.70 2.15 9.57
N GLU A 232 4.94 1.68 9.37
CA GLU A 232 5.22 0.26 9.19
C GLU A 232 6.45 -0.19 9.98
N ILE A 233 6.37 -1.39 10.54
CA ILE A 233 7.51 -2.13 11.06
C ILE A 233 7.52 -3.56 10.53
N ASP A 234 8.61 -3.92 9.86
CA ASP A 234 8.88 -5.29 9.44
C ASP A 234 9.91 -5.95 10.37
N THR A 235 9.43 -6.85 11.21
CA THR A 235 10.26 -7.62 12.14
C THR A 235 10.55 -9.04 11.65
N GLN A 236 10.25 -9.34 10.40
CA GLN A 236 10.38 -10.69 9.86
C GLN A 236 11.85 -11.12 9.78
N VAL A 237 12.11 -12.34 10.24
CA VAL A 237 13.45 -12.93 10.28
C VAL A 237 13.41 -14.39 9.86
N VAL A 238 14.49 -14.81 9.20
CA VAL A 238 14.72 -16.24 8.90
C VAL A 238 15.37 -16.91 10.09
N THR A 239 14.76 -17.98 10.58
CA THR A 239 15.24 -18.76 11.74
C THR A 239 16.15 -19.91 11.34
N SER A 240 16.08 -20.34 10.08
CA SER A 240 16.94 -21.39 9.53
C SER A 240 18.22 -20.81 8.91
N ASN A 241 19.31 -21.57 8.90
CA ASN A 241 20.58 -21.17 8.29
C ASN A 241 20.56 -21.39 6.76
N THR A 242 19.59 -20.77 6.07
CA THR A 242 19.38 -20.96 4.62
C THR A 242 19.78 -19.75 3.78
N LEU A 243 20.17 -18.64 4.41
CA LEU A 243 20.57 -17.42 3.70
C LEU A 243 21.97 -17.55 3.11
N VAL A 244 22.09 -17.14 1.86
CA VAL A 244 23.38 -17.08 1.17
C VAL A 244 24.04 -15.74 1.49
N LYS A 245 25.33 -15.77 1.80
CA LYS A 245 26.11 -14.57 2.07
C LYS A 245 26.13 -13.65 0.83
N ASP A 246 26.15 -12.36 1.08
CA ASP A 246 26.25 -11.29 0.04
C ASP A 246 25.06 -11.24 -0.95
N LYS A 247 23.95 -11.90 -0.64
CA LYS A 247 22.70 -11.79 -1.38
C LYS A 247 21.76 -10.83 -0.67
N PHE A 248 21.05 -9.98 -1.41
CA PHE A 248 20.05 -9.08 -0.86
C PHE A 248 18.74 -9.82 -0.57
N TYR A 249 18.21 -9.63 0.61
CA TYR A 249 16.94 -10.22 1.05
C TYR A 249 15.97 -9.15 1.51
N ASN A 250 14.73 -9.25 1.04
CA ASN A 250 13.62 -8.41 1.50
C ASN A 250 12.35 -9.25 1.58
N THR A 251 11.34 -8.79 2.27
CA THR A 251 10.04 -9.46 2.47
C THR A 251 9.04 -9.16 1.37
N TRP A 252 9.33 -8.15 0.56
CA TRP A 252 8.63 -7.77 -0.67
C TRP A 252 9.64 -7.49 -1.79
N SER A 253 9.33 -6.72 -2.82
CA SER A 253 10.22 -6.51 -3.97
C SER A 253 11.60 -5.97 -3.56
N CYS A 254 12.64 -6.75 -3.79
CA CYS A 254 14.02 -6.28 -3.58
C CYS A 254 14.39 -5.16 -4.54
N VAL A 255 13.93 -5.25 -5.79
CA VAL A 255 14.16 -4.23 -6.81
C VAL A 255 13.42 -2.95 -6.46
N GLY A 256 12.13 -3.04 -6.10
CA GLY A 256 11.34 -1.87 -5.69
C GLY A 256 11.94 -1.16 -4.49
N LEU A 257 12.39 -1.89 -3.45
CA LEU A 257 13.01 -1.24 -2.29
C LEU A 257 14.33 -0.53 -2.65
N ILE A 258 15.13 -1.11 -3.55
CA ILE A 258 16.34 -0.44 -4.05
C ILE A 258 15.97 0.85 -4.79
N ASP A 259 14.97 0.80 -5.66
CA ASP A 259 14.51 1.97 -6.40
C ASP A 259 13.99 3.05 -5.46
N GLU A 260 13.14 2.71 -4.50
CA GLU A 260 12.66 3.62 -3.46
C GLU A 260 13.78 4.24 -2.61
N SER A 261 14.88 3.50 -2.39
CA SER A 261 16.04 4.01 -1.62
C SER A 261 16.81 5.11 -2.35
N PHE A 262 16.60 5.26 -3.67
CA PHE A 262 17.22 6.31 -4.49
C PHE A 262 16.28 7.49 -4.75
N GLU A 263 15.00 7.32 -4.52
CA GLU A 263 14.02 8.37 -4.73
C GLU A 263 14.16 9.48 -3.68
N GLY A 264 13.99 10.72 -4.12
CA GLY A 264 13.90 11.86 -3.23
C GLY A 264 12.60 11.80 -2.45
N ILE A 265 12.65 12.26 -1.20
CA ILE A 265 11.47 12.30 -0.35
C ILE A 265 10.92 13.71 -0.32
N GLU A 266 9.65 13.84 -0.62
CA GLU A 266 8.91 15.06 -0.42
C GLU A 266 8.19 15.00 0.92
N LEU A 267 8.53 15.94 1.79
CA LEU A 267 7.82 16.09 3.05
C LEU A 267 6.51 16.82 2.80
N VAL A 268 5.41 16.14 3.03
CA VAL A 268 4.07 16.71 2.96
C VAL A 268 3.77 17.37 4.30
N ILE A 269 3.71 18.71 4.31
CA ILE A 269 3.73 19.53 5.52
C ILE A 269 2.35 20.11 5.81
N GLY A 270 1.90 19.93 7.03
CA GLY A 270 0.63 20.47 7.52
C GLY A 270 0.66 21.99 7.77
N THR A 271 -0.52 22.61 7.80
CA THR A 271 -0.67 24.07 7.99
C THR A 271 -0.23 24.55 9.39
N HIS A 272 -0.04 23.64 10.32
CA HIS A 272 0.43 23.95 11.68
C HIS A 272 1.95 24.06 11.78
N GLU A 273 2.70 23.59 10.77
CA GLU A 273 4.16 23.64 10.76
C GLU A 273 4.63 25.06 10.40
N LYS A 274 5.15 25.76 11.38
CA LYS A 274 5.66 27.13 11.20
C LYS A 274 7.17 27.19 11.01
N GLU A 275 7.88 26.23 11.53
CA GLU A 275 9.33 26.08 11.47
C GLU A 275 9.66 24.86 10.64
N ILE A 276 10.15 25.08 9.42
CA ILE A 276 10.54 23.99 8.53
C ILE A 276 12.06 23.92 8.57
N PRO A 277 12.66 22.82 9.02
CA PRO A 277 14.12 22.72 9.18
C PRO A 277 14.90 22.57 7.88
N LEU A 278 14.31 22.93 6.73
CA LEU A 278 14.78 22.54 5.40
C LEU A 278 14.94 23.70 4.44
N PRO A 279 15.87 23.64 3.45
CA PRO A 279 15.99 24.63 2.39
C PRO A 279 14.67 24.75 1.64
N LYS A 280 14.23 26.00 1.44
CA LYS A 280 12.91 26.33 0.93
C LYS A 280 12.79 26.04 -0.57
N HIS A 281 12.27 24.89 -0.93
CA HIS A 281 11.51 24.75 -2.16
C HIS A 281 10.05 24.51 -1.77
N GLN A 282 9.22 25.53 -1.92
CA GLN A 282 7.79 25.43 -1.63
C GLN A 282 7.05 25.06 -2.90
N ILE A 283 6.32 23.97 -2.85
CA ILE A 283 5.45 23.53 -3.94
C ILE A 283 4.02 23.58 -3.47
N PHE A 284 3.15 24.17 -4.28
CA PHE A 284 1.73 24.26 -4.00
C PHE A 284 0.99 23.03 -4.56
N ILE A 285 0.33 22.29 -3.70
CA ILE A 285 -0.69 21.32 -4.11
C ILE A 285 -2.04 21.92 -3.74
N ASN A 286 -2.89 22.23 -4.74
CA ASN A 286 -4.20 22.87 -4.55
C ASN A 286 -4.20 24.16 -3.70
N GLY A 287 -3.16 24.97 -3.81
CA GLY A 287 -3.02 26.21 -3.02
C GLY A 287 -2.55 26.02 -1.59
N ILE A 288 -2.23 24.81 -1.17
CA ILE A 288 -1.68 24.46 0.13
C ILE A 288 -0.21 24.13 -0.03
N PHE A 289 0.63 24.62 0.89
CA PHE A 289 2.07 24.45 0.80
C PHE A 289 2.46 23.00 1.07
N SER A 290 3.18 22.37 0.14
CA SER A 290 4.09 21.29 0.47
C SER A 290 5.52 21.78 0.31
N SER A 291 6.41 21.34 1.17
CA SER A 291 7.84 21.59 1.03
C SER A 291 8.46 20.33 0.46
N SER A 292 9.06 20.43 -0.72
CA SER A 292 9.86 19.35 -1.27
C SER A 292 11.28 19.46 -0.76
N THR A 293 11.80 18.35 -0.26
CA THR A 293 13.23 18.19 -0.04
C THR A 293 13.72 17.02 -0.84
N LEU A 294 14.74 17.30 -1.57
CA LEU A 294 15.43 16.32 -2.37
C LEU A 294 16.32 15.45 -1.48
N CYS A 295 16.08 14.15 -1.52
CA CYS A 295 16.88 13.09 -0.88
C CYS A 295 17.28 13.34 0.55
N VAL A 296 16.69 12.62 1.44
CA VAL A 296 16.94 12.81 2.84
C VAL A 296 17.35 11.51 3.48
N ASP A 297 18.58 11.45 3.96
CA ASP A 297 18.96 10.50 5.00
C ASP A 297 18.39 10.99 6.33
N ALA A 298 17.06 11.09 6.42
CA ALA A 298 16.38 11.44 7.66
C ALA A 298 15.69 10.20 8.22
N LYS A 299 15.60 10.13 9.54
CA LYS A 299 14.67 9.22 10.21
C LYS A 299 13.60 10.03 10.90
N ILE A 300 12.39 9.51 10.89
CA ILE A 300 11.23 10.13 11.52
C ILE A 300 10.73 9.20 12.63
N LYS A 301 10.44 9.77 13.81
CA LYS A 301 9.76 9.07 14.90
C LYS A 301 8.31 8.80 14.52
N SER A 302 7.89 7.58 14.72
CA SER A 302 6.50 7.17 14.58
C SER A 302 6.16 6.11 15.62
N VAL A 303 4.90 5.68 15.66
CA VAL A 303 4.43 4.65 16.59
C VAL A 303 3.73 3.55 15.80
N VAL A 304 4.08 2.32 16.13
CA VAL A 304 3.49 1.13 15.51
C VAL A 304 3.21 0.06 16.56
N PRO A 305 2.27 -0.86 16.34
CA PRO A 305 2.20 -2.09 17.12
C PRO A 305 3.47 -2.92 16.90
N LEU A 306 4.06 -3.43 17.96
CA LEU A 306 5.19 -4.36 17.87
C LEU A 306 4.70 -5.81 17.80
N LYS A 307 3.77 -6.16 18.67
CA LYS A 307 3.23 -7.54 18.81
C LYS A 307 1.88 -7.54 19.52
N ILE A 308 1.24 -8.71 19.52
CA ILE A 308 0.08 -8.98 20.38
C ILE A 308 0.55 -9.87 21.53
N GLU A 309 0.30 -9.46 22.76
CA GLU A 309 0.66 -10.19 23.96
C GLU A 309 -0.54 -10.20 24.93
N ASN A 310 -0.93 -11.39 25.39
CA ASN A 310 -2.10 -11.58 26.26
C ASN A 310 -3.37 -10.87 25.73
N ASN A 311 -3.64 -10.99 24.44
CA ASN A 311 -4.71 -10.31 23.70
C ASN A 311 -4.66 -8.78 23.68
N LYS A 312 -3.59 -8.16 24.18
CA LYS A 312 -3.35 -6.73 24.13
C LYS A 312 -2.34 -6.41 23.03
N VAL A 313 -2.53 -5.27 22.38
CA VAL A 313 -1.58 -4.72 21.42
C VAL A 313 -0.51 -3.98 22.20
N VAL A 314 0.73 -4.36 21.99
CA VAL A 314 1.92 -3.69 22.55
C VAL A 314 2.47 -2.77 21.48
N PHE A 315 2.53 -1.48 21.77
CA PHE A 315 3.07 -0.46 20.89
C PHE A 315 4.56 -0.19 21.15
N THR A 316 5.24 0.31 20.14
CA THR A 316 6.62 0.80 20.24
C THR A 316 6.79 2.08 19.42
N GLU A 317 7.69 2.94 19.85
CA GLU A 317 8.23 3.98 18.99
C GLU A 317 9.22 3.37 18.01
N ILE A 318 9.23 3.89 16.80
CA ILE A 318 10.21 3.57 15.78
C ILE A 318 10.89 4.84 15.28
N GLU A 319 12.13 4.70 14.88
CA GLU A 319 12.82 5.63 14.00
C GLU A 319 12.87 4.98 12.63
N GLY A 320 11.94 5.38 11.77
CA GLY A 320 11.78 4.81 10.43
C GLY A 320 12.31 5.73 9.34
N HIS A 321 12.61 5.16 8.20
CA HIS A 321 12.92 5.91 7.00
C HIS A 321 11.63 6.46 6.42
N PRO A 322 11.53 7.77 6.16
CA PRO A 322 10.48 8.28 5.31
C PRO A 322 10.72 7.79 3.88
N ILE A 323 9.66 7.33 3.22
CA ILE A 323 9.70 6.85 1.84
C ILE A 323 8.66 7.61 1.03
N GLN A 324 8.97 7.91 -0.23
CA GLN A 324 8.03 8.56 -1.13
C GLN A 324 6.94 7.59 -1.53
N HIS A 325 5.71 7.88 -1.13
CA HIS A 325 4.53 7.08 -1.46
C HIS A 325 3.40 7.95 -1.99
N GLY A 326 2.73 7.47 -3.03
CA GLY A 326 1.66 8.21 -3.71
C GLY A 326 0.48 8.54 -2.82
N GLU A 327 0.11 7.64 -1.90
CA GLU A 327 -1.00 7.86 -0.97
C GLU A 327 -0.76 9.04 -0.03
N CYS A 328 0.48 9.37 0.31
CA CYS A 328 0.75 10.56 1.13
C CYS A 328 0.34 11.84 0.40
N ALA A 329 0.47 11.89 -0.93
CA ALA A 329 0.05 13.03 -1.74
C ALA A 329 -1.47 13.03 -1.97
N SER A 330 -2.07 11.90 -2.35
CA SER A 330 -3.49 11.81 -2.66
C SER A 330 -4.38 11.99 -1.43
N LEU A 331 -4.01 11.38 -0.28
CA LEU A 331 -4.70 11.58 0.98
C LEU A 331 -4.52 12.99 1.54
N TYR A 332 -3.30 13.57 1.44
CA TYR A 332 -3.08 14.96 1.82
C TYR A 332 -4.03 15.90 1.07
N ARG A 333 -4.16 15.70 -0.24
CA ARG A 333 -5.09 16.45 -1.07
C ARG A 333 -6.55 16.26 -0.63
N LEU A 334 -6.97 15.02 -0.33
CA LEU A 334 -8.31 14.73 0.15
C LEU A 334 -8.59 15.39 1.49
N LEU A 335 -7.63 15.33 2.42
CA LEU A 335 -7.81 15.78 3.80
C LEU A 335 -7.58 17.29 3.99
N SER A 336 -7.15 18.00 2.95
CA SER A 336 -6.87 19.42 3.00
C SER A 336 -8.11 20.27 2.72
N THR A 337 -8.21 21.40 3.44
CA THR A 337 -9.15 22.49 3.16
C THR A 337 -8.36 23.77 2.83
N HIS A 338 -9.03 24.89 2.61
CA HIS A 338 -8.36 26.18 2.34
C HIS A 338 -7.46 26.66 3.50
N ASP A 339 -7.72 26.22 4.73
CA ASP A 339 -7.07 26.69 5.96
C ASP A 339 -6.53 25.55 6.86
N TYR A 340 -6.65 24.32 6.40
CA TYR A 340 -6.21 23.15 7.16
C TYR A 340 -5.62 22.09 6.24
N ALA A 341 -4.49 21.53 6.66
CA ALA A 341 -3.92 20.29 6.14
C ALA A 341 -3.11 19.59 7.24
N PRO A 342 -3.16 18.26 7.35
CA PRO A 342 -2.29 17.50 8.25
C PRO A 342 -0.89 17.35 7.65
N THR A 343 0.13 17.14 8.48
CA THR A 343 1.42 16.61 8.04
C THR A 343 1.27 15.12 7.74
N MET A 344 1.76 14.65 6.58
CA MET A 344 1.63 13.25 6.17
C MET A 344 2.94 12.68 5.67
N HIS A 345 3.36 11.55 6.22
CA HIS A 345 4.54 10.82 5.78
C HIS A 345 4.31 9.31 5.83
N TYR A 346 4.96 8.59 4.95
CA TYR A 346 5.16 7.16 5.12
C TYR A 346 6.46 6.95 5.91
N VAL A 347 6.39 6.19 7.01
CA VAL A 347 7.51 5.98 7.93
C VAL A 347 7.72 4.47 8.11
N TYR A 348 8.80 3.95 7.55
CA TYR A 348 9.09 2.53 7.48
C TYR A 348 10.32 2.12 8.29
N LYS A 349 10.14 1.23 9.23
CA LYS A 349 11.23 0.52 9.89
C LYS A 349 11.48 -0.80 9.16
N LEU A 350 12.50 -0.79 8.31
CA LEU A 350 12.90 -1.91 7.48
C LEU A 350 13.23 -3.17 8.28
N ASN A 351 13.05 -4.34 7.67
CA ASN A 351 13.61 -5.57 8.21
C ASN A 351 15.15 -5.52 8.26
N LYS A 352 15.73 -6.30 9.16
CA LYS A 352 17.18 -6.25 9.41
C LYS A 352 18.04 -6.56 8.18
N TYR A 353 17.57 -7.40 7.25
CA TYR A 353 18.36 -7.79 6.08
C TYR A 353 18.42 -6.67 5.04
N ALA A 354 17.28 -6.02 4.81
CA ALA A 354 17.16 -4.88 3.93
C ALA A 354 17.98 -3.70 4.47
N GLU A 355 17.81 -3.35 5.76
CA GLU A 355 18.55 -2.27 6.41
C GLU A 355 20.08 -2.51 6.35
N GLN A 356 20.54 -3.73 6.63
CA GLN A 356 21.96 -4.08 6.53
C GLN A 356 22.52 -3.94 5.11
N THR A 357 21.73 -4.32 4.10
CA THR A 357 22.19 -4.26 2.70
C THR A 357 22.26 -2.81 2.22
N ILE A 358 21.22 -2.01 2.45
CA ILE A 358 21.19 -0.60 2.06
C ILE A 358 22.31 0.19 2.74
N ASN A 359 22.60 -0.09 4.01
CA ASN A 359 23.70 0.57 4.74
C ASN A 359 25.09 0.12 4.31
N ARG A 360 25.20 -1.06 3.68
CA ARG A 360 26.51 -1.65 3.30
C ARG A 360 26.99 -1.22 1.93
N TYR A 361 26.09 -1.07 0.97
CA TYR A 361 26.42 -0.87 -0.43
C TYR A 361 26.11 0.56 -0.87
N ASN A 362 26.93 1.10 -1.77
CA ASN A 362 26.65 2.39 -2.41
C ASN A 362 25.60 2.23 -3.54
N GLU A 363 25.13 3.35 -4.06
CA GLU A 363 24.07 3.39 -5.10
C GLU A 363 24.40 2.54 -6.32
N LYS A 364 25.65 2.63 -6.84
CA LYS A 364 26.07 1.87 -8.02
C LYS A 364 26.08 0.36 -7.75
N GLU A 365 26.49 -0.05 -6.57
CA GLU A 365 26.48 -1.46 -6.16
C GLU A 365 25.06 -1.97 -5.98
N LEU A 366 24.18 -1.19 -5.36
CA LEU A 366 22.76 -1.53 -5.20
C LEU A 366 22.06 -1.64 -6.58
N LEU A 367 22.36 -0.72 -7.50
CA LEU A 367 21.83 -0.82 -8.87
C LEU A 367 22.29 -2.12 -9.55
N ASN A 368 23.57 -2.47 -9.45
CA ASN A 368 24.07 -3.73 -10.00
C ASN A 368 23.40 -4.95 -9.37
N ILE A 369 23.15 -4.93 -8.05
CA ILE A 369 22.39 -5.98 -7.35
C ILE A 369 20.98 -6.07 -7.94
N SER A 370 20.30 -4.95 -8.17
CA SER A 370 18.92 -4.94 -8.68
C SER A 370 18.79 -5.53 -10.09
N LEU A 371 19.84 -5.39 -10.91
CA LEU A 371 19.87 -5.88 -12.29
C LEU A 371 20.17 -7.38 -12.41
N ASP A 372 20.82 -7.99 -11.40
CA ASP A 372 21.11 -9.43 -11.41
C ASP A 372 20.13 -10.22 -10.53
N PRO A 373 19.20 -10.96 -11.13
CA PRO A 373 18.21 -11.75 -10.38
C PRO A 373 18.80 -12.85 -9.46
N ASN A 374 20.09 -13.13 -9.54
CA ASN A 374 20.76 -14.08 -8.65
C ASN A 374 21.28 -13.41 -7.37
N MET A 375 21.41 -12.09 -7.38
CA MET A 375 21.95 -11.30 -6.27
C MET A 375 20.88 -10.89 -5.25
N TRP A 376 19.62 -11.20 -5.47
CA TRP A 376 18.54 -10.88 -4.54
C TRP A 376 17.49 -12.00 -4.45
N GLU A 377 16.74 -12.00 -3.37
CA GLU A 377 15.63 -12.93 -3.16
C GLU A 377 14.57 -12.32 -2.25
N VAL A 378 13.31 -12.45 -2.67
CA VAL A 378 12.18 -12.13 -1.80
C VAL A 378 11.96 -13.28 -0.82
N LEU A 379 12.05 -12.97 0.48
CA LEU A 379 11.81 -13.93 1.55
C LEU A 379 10.37 -14.44 1.51
N ASN A 380 10.23 -15.74 1.51
CA ASN A 380 8.92 -16.40 1.53
C ASN A 380 8.97 -17.69 2.36
N ALA A 381 7.82 -18.11 2.84
CA ALA A 381 7.71 -19.29 3.71
C ALA A 381 7.94 -20.63 2.97
N HIS A 382 8.05 -20.60 1.64
CA HIS A 382 8.37 -21.80 0.85
C HIS A 382 9.86 -22.14 0.91
N ASN A 383 10.71 -21.12 0.87
CA ASN A 383 12.16 -21.30 0.81
C ASN A 383 12.82 -21.20 2.20
N HIS A 384 12.19 -20.47 3.11
CA HIS A 384 12.77 -20.14 4.41
C HIS A 384 11.78 -20.36 5.55
N ASP A 385 12.29 -20.68 6.71
CA ASP A 385 11.49 -20.64 7.94
C ASP A 385 11.50 -19.21 8.48
N ILE A 386 10.37 -18.50 8.29
CA ILE A 386 10.24 -17.06 8.60
C ILE A 386 9.36 -16.91 9.84
N GLU A 387 9.82 -16.10 10.78
CA GLU A 387 9.07 -15.65 11.96
C GLU A 387 8.97 -14.11 11.97
N GLY A 388 8.22 -13.58 12.93
CA GLY A 388 8.02 -12.14 13.10
C GLY A 388 6.71 -11.65 12.52
N TYR A 389 6.60 -10.33 12.44
CA TYR A 389 5.41 -9.59 12.07
C TYR A 389 5.72 -8.61 10.94
N ASP A 390 4.70 -8.31 10.15
CA ASP A 390 4.61 -7.11 9.37
C ASP A 390 3.36 -6.34 9.83
N ASN A 391 3.58 -5.16 10.43
CA ASN A 391 2.54 -4.36 11.02
C ASN A 391 2.49 -3.01 10.29
N VAL A 392 1.41 -2.81 9.56
CA VAL A 392 1.23 -1.66 8.65
C VAL A 392 -0.11 -0.99 8.93
N GLY A 393 -0.09 0.34 9.03
CA GLY A 393 -1.31 1.12 9.25
C GLY A 393 -1.05 2.61 9.31
N ALA A 394 -2.02 3.33 9.84
CA ALA A 394 -1.99 4.77 10.02
C ALA A 394 -1.88 5.14 11.49
N PHE A 395 -0.88 5.93 11.83
CA PHE A 395 -0.69 6.54 13.15
C PHE A 395 -1.12 8.00 13.09
N PHE A 396 -1.91 8.43 14.07
CA PHE A 396 -2.47 9.78 14.16
C PHE A 396 -2.00 10.48 15.43
N ILE A 397 -1.63 11.76 15.31
CA ILE A 397 -1.40 12.66 16.42
C ILE A 397 -2.39 13.81 16.32
N LEU A 398 -3.16 14.02 17.37
CA LEU A 398 -4.17 15.07 17.46
C LEU A 398 -3.74 16.14 18.46
N ASP A 399 -3.97 17.39 18.09
CA ASP A 399 -3.89 18.54 19.00
C ASP A 399 -5.23 18.68 19.73
N ASN A 400 -5.54 17.71 20.57
CA ASN A 400 -6.79 17.72 21.27
C ASN A 400 -6.56 17.52 22.78
N ASN A 401 -6.74 18.61 23.53
CA ASN A 401 -6.63 18.64 24.98
C ASN A 401 -7.86 18.01 25.70
N LEU A 402 -8.60 17.14 25.03
CA LEU A 402 -9.85 16.57 25.55
C LEU A 402 -9.67 15.73 26.83
N ASP A 403 -8.44 15.37 27.18
CA ASP A 403 -8.15 14.59 28.38
C ASP A 403 -7.48 15.39 29.51
N ASN A 404 -7.27 16.72 29.37
CA ASN A 404 -6.55 17.55 30.35
C ASN A 404 -5.17 16.96 30.75
N SER A 405 -4.60 16.12 29.90
CA SER A 405 -3.27 15.54 30.09
C SER A 405 -2.23 16.33 29.33
N ASN A 406 -0.99 16.35 29.81
CA ASN A 406 0.14 16.96 29.10
C ASN A 406 0.53 16.16 27.84
N ASN A 407 -0.13 15.04 27.57
CA ASN A 407 0.17 14.13 26.47
C ASN A 407 -0.82 14.36 25.33
N LEU A 408 -0.32 14.32 24.10
CA LEU A 408 -1.15 14.39 22.91
C LEU A 408 -2.02 13.12 22.78
N PHE A 409 -3.20 13.30 22.22
CA PHE A 409 -4.05 12.17 21.90
C PHE A 409 -3.49 11.47 20.66
N THR A 410 -3.27 10.17 20.76
CA THR A 410 -2.75 9.36 19.65
C THR A 410 -3.61 8.15 19.38
N TRP A 411 -3.68 7.77 18.10
CA TRP A 411 -4.47 6.65 17.61
C TRP A 411 -3.69 5.88 16.56
N TRP A 412 -3.93 4.59 16.46
CA TRP A 412 -3.40 3.77 15.37
C TRP A 412 -4.51 2.91 14.78
N SER A 413 -4.54 2.80 13.44
CA SER A 413 -5.50 1.99 12.67
C SER A 413 -4.75 1.19 11.62
N GLY A 414 -4.83 -0.15 11.64
CA GLY A 414 -4.05 -0.95 10.68
C GLY A 414 -4.13 -2.46 10.90
N SER A 415 -3.29 -3.18 10.19
CA SER A 415 -3.14 -4.63 10.18
C SER A 415 -1.94 -5.04 11.02
N ILE A 416 -2.12 -6.03 11.89
CA ILE A 416 -1.08 -6.69 12.69
C ILE A 416 -1.03 -8.15 12.22
N LEU A 417 -0.06 -8.49 11.37
CA LEU A 417 0.03 -9.81 10.78
C LEU A 417 1.36 -10.49 11.09
N SER A 418 1.33 -11.68 11.68
CA SER A 418 2.51 -12.48 11.95
C SER A 418 2.64 -13.68 11.02
N ASN A 419 3.88 -14.09 10.76
CA ASN A 419 4.14 -15.35 10.05
C ASN A 419 3.61 -16.59 10.81
N ASN A 420 3.52 -16.50 12.14
CA ASN A 420 2.88 -17.56 12.93
C ASN A 420 1.37 -17.66 12.61
N PHE A 421 0.68 -16.52 12.46
CA PHE A 421 -0.72 -16.52 12.04
C PHE A 421 -0.88 -17.08 10.62
N THR A 422 -0.03 -16.70 9.67
CA THR A 422 -0.07 -17.21 8.30
C THR A 422 0.12 -18.74 8.26
N LYS A 423 1.09 -19.26 9.01
CA LYS A 423 1.37 -20.71 9.08
C LYS A 423 0.27 -21.51 9.79
N ASN A 424 -0.23 -21.02 10.92
CA ASN A 424 -1.06 -21.79 11.83
C ASN A 424 -2.56 -21.55 11.67
N VAL A 425 -2.98 -20.33 11.30
CA VAL A 425 -4.38 -19.98 11.08
C VAL A 425 -4.75 -20.10 9.61
N LEU A 426 -4.03 -19.38 8.73
CA LEU A 426 -4.29 -19.45 7.29
C LEU A 426 -3.80 -20.75 6.65
N LYS A 427 -2.99 -21.55 7.37
CA LYS A 427 -2.35 -22.77 6.86
C LYS A 427 -1.49 -22.53 5.61
N ASP A 428 -1.04 -21.31 5.44
CA ASP A 428 -0.16 -20.91 4.34
C ASP A 428 1.31 -21.15 4.73
N LYS A 429 1.98 -22.00 3.97
CA LYS A 429 3.41 -22.31 4.10
C LYS A 429 4.21 -21.84 2.88
N MET A 430 3.62 -20.97 2.07
CA MET A 430 4.21 -20.51 0.81
C MET A 430 4.59 -19.03 0.87
N ASN A 431 3.78 -18.22 1.56
CA ASN A 431 3.89 -16.77 1.50
C ASN A 431 4.26 -16.18 2.88
N SER A 432 4.89 -15.00 2.87
CA SER A 432 5.17 -14.20 4.06
C SER A 432 3.96 -13.35 4.46
N ALA A 433 4.01 -12.78 5.66
CA ALA A 433 2.98 -11.86 6.15
C ALA A 433 2.81 -10.66 5.18
N THR A 434 3.92 -10.02 4.78
CA THR A 434 3.91 -8.89 3.84
C THR A 434 3.20 -9.24 2.53
N MET A 435 3.54 -10.40 1.93
CA MET A 435 2.90 -10.80 0.68
C MET A 435 1.39 -10.97 0.81
N ILE A 436 0.92 -11.52 1.92
CA ILE A 436 -0.52 -11.72 2.15
C ILE A 436 -1.23 -10.37 2.35
N GLN A 437 -0.61 -9.41 3.03
CA GLN A 437 -1.17 -8.06 3.16
C GLN A 437 -1.28 -7.37 1.80
N VAL A 438 -0.22 -7.40 0.98
CA VAL A 438 -0.22 -6.80 -0.36
C VAL A 438 -1.34 -7.37 -1.22
N ILE A 439 -1.47 -8.71 -1.28
CA ILE A 439 -2.51 -9.31 -2.12
C ILE A 439 -3.92 -9.15 -1.53
N SER A 440 -4.04 -8.90 -0.25
CA SER A 440 -5.34 -8.54 0.34
C SER A 440 -5.85 -7.22 -0.26
N GLY A 441 -4.96 -6.25 -0.49
CA GLY A 441 -5.28 -5.05 -1.25
C GLY A 441 -5.68 -5.38 -2.69
N VAL A 442 -4.79 -6.03 -3.44
CA VAL A 442 -5.04 -6.36 -4.85
C VAL A 442 -6.36 -7.10 -5.06
N LEU A 443 -6.59 -8.17 -4.30
CA LEU A 443 -7.78 -9.00 -4.46
C LEU A 443 -9.03 -8.33 -3.90
N GLY A 444 -8.91 -7.61 -2.77
CA GLY A 444 -10.00 -6.83 -2.18
C GLY A 444 -10.41 -5.66 -3.06
N GLY A 445 -9.45 -4.93 -3.63
CA GLY A 445 -9.71 -3.85 -4.58
C GLY A 445 -10.34 -4.34 -5.88
N LEU A 446 -9.82 -5.43 -6.43
CA LEU A 446 -10.41 -6.04 -7.63
C LEU A 446 -11.84 -6.55 -7.34
N TYR A 447 -12.06 -7.16 -6.17
CA TYR A 447 -13.39 -7.58 -5.74
C TYR A 447 -14.35 -6.39 -5.70
N TRP A 448 -13.97 -5.30 -5.03
CA TRP A 448 -14.77 -4.09 -4.97
C TRP A 448 -15.05 -3.49 -6.36
N ALA A 449 -14.03 -3.44 -7.23
CA ALA A 449 -14.17 -2.91 -8.59
C ALA A 449 -15.18 -3.69 -9.46
N LEU A 450 -15.29 -5.00 -9.20
CA LEU A 450 -16.16 -5.92 -9.95
C LEU A 450 -17.60 -5.99 -9.39
N LEU A 451 -17.87 -5.41 -8.21
CA LEU A 451 -19.22 -5.41 -7.64
C LEU A 451 -20.20 -4.65 -8.55
N PRO A 452 -21.39 -5.21 -8.80
CA PRO A 452 -22.41 -4.52 -9.62
C PRO A 452 -22.84 -3.16 -9.05
N GLU A 453 -22.88 -3.04 -7.73
CA GLU A 453 -23.24 -1.83 -7.01
C GLU A 453 -22.15 -0.76 -6.99
N ASN A 454 -20.92 -1.09 -7.36
CA ASN A 454 -19.85 -0.09 -7.44
C ASN A 454 -20.16 0.95 -8.53
N GLN A 455 -20.34 2.20 -8.12
CA GLN A 455 -20.61 3.33 -8.99
C GLN A 455 -19.33 4.08 -9.43
N ASN A 456 -18.19 3.82 -8.79
CA ASN A 456 -16.93 4.48 -9.10
C ASN A 456 -16.31 3.85 -10.36
N LYS A 457 -16.42 4.57 -11.46
CA LYS A 457 -15.88 4.16 -12.78
C LYS A 457 -14.74 5.09 -13.18
N GLY A 458 -13.91 4.60 -14.09
CA GLY A 458 -12.71 5.31 -14.49
C GLY A 458 -11.55 5.11 -13.52
N LEU A 459 -10.67 6.09 -13.44
CA LEU A 459 -9.48 6.03 -12.60
C LEU A 459 -9.83 6.26 -11.13
N CYS A 460 -9.51 5.28 -10.29
CA CYS A 460 -9.72 5.28 -8.85
C CYS A 460 -8.41 5.01 -8.11
N PHE A 461 -8.30 5.61 -6.91
CA PHE A 461 -7.23 5.39 -5.93
C PHE A 461 -7.77 4.76 -4.65
N GLY A 462 -6.90 4.53 -3.68
CA GLY A 462 -7.27 3.96 -2.40
C GLY A 462 -8.41 4.72 -1.70
N GLU A 463 -8.36 6.04 -1.70
CA GLU A 463 -9.40 6.88 -1.06
C GLU A 463 -10.76 6.83 -1.75
N ASP A 464 -10.85 6.40 -3.01
CA ASP A 464 -12.12 6.24 -3.72
C ASP A 464 -12.83 4.91 -3.39
N VAL A 465 -12.15 4.03 -2.66
CA VAL A 465 -12.62 2.66 -2.37
C VAL A 465 -13.38 2.62 -1.05
N ASP A 466 -14.52 1.93 -1.03
CA ASP A 466 -15.26 1.71 0.23
C ASP A 466 -14.51 0.73 1.14
N TYR A 467 -13.90 1.26 2.20
CA TYR A 467 -13.12 0.47 3.15
C TYR A 467 -13.95 -0.61 3.84
N LYS A 468 -15.25 -0.37 4.10
CA LYS A 468 -16.11 -1.35 4.78
C LYS A 468 -16.28 -2.61 3.94
N THR A 469 -16.51 -2.42 2.65
CA THR A 469 -16.60 -3.53 1.69
C THR A 469 -15.28 -4.30 1.63
N VAL A 470 -14.16 -3.61 1.42
CA VAL A 470 -12.86 -4.28 1.28
C VAL A 470 -12.48 -5.02 2.57
N PHE A 471 -12.59 -4.39 3.74
CA PHE A 471 -12.24 -5.07 4.99
C PHE A 471 -13.17 -6.24 5.32
N SER A 472 -14.46 -6.18 4.96
CA SER A 472 -15.38 -7.29 5.21
C SER A 472 -14.96 -8.60 4.54
N ILE A 473 -14.25 -8.52 3.40
CA ILE A 473 -13.80 -9.67 2.63
C ILE A 473 -12.33 -10.03 2.85
N THR A 474 -11.50 -9.07 3.32
CA THR A 474 -10.04 -9.27 3.47
C THR A 474 -9.59 -9.42 4.92
N GLU A 475 -10.43 -9.08 5.91
CA GLU A 475 -10.06 -9.09 7.34
C GLU A 475 -9.42 -10.40 7.80
N LYS A 476 -9.88 -11.55 7.28
CA LYS A 476 -9.32 -12.87 7.61
C LYS A 476 -7.87 -13.05 7.17
N LEU A 477 -7.43 -12.31 6.15
CA LEU A 477 -6.06 -12.35 5.62
C LEU A 477 -5.15 -11.32 6.31
N LEU A 478 -5.72 -10.28 6.91
CA LEU A 478 -5.00 -9.17 7.50
C LEU A 478 -4.60 -9.38 8.97
N GLY A 479 -4.79 -10.59 9.50
CA GLY A 479 -4.49 -10.90 10.89
C GLY A 479 -5.43 -10.15 11.83
N LYS A 480 -4.89 -9.39 12.79
CA LYS A 480 -5.71 -8.53 13.66
C LYS A 480 -5.77 -7.13 13.08
N ILE A 481 -6.94 -6.75 12.61
CA ILE A 481 -7.23 -5.33 12.35
C ILE A 481 -7.43 -4.66 13.72
N TYR A 482 -6.62 -3.66 14.00
CA TYR A 482 -6.72 -2.84 15.19
C TYR A 482 -7.03 -1.39 14.81
N SER A 483 -7.91 -0.75 15.54
CA SER A 483 -8.13 0.70 15.47
C SER A 483 -8.44 1.18 16.88
N GLY A 484 -7.55 2.00 17.45
CA GLY A 484 -7.69 2.40 18.84
C GLY A 484 -6.55 3.29 19.33
N LYS A 485 -6.68 3.80 20.55
CA LYS A 485 -5.64 4.58 21.22
C LYS A 485 -4.35 3.78 21.33
N THR A 486 -3.22 4.44 21.13
CA THR A 486 -1.92 3.85 21.44
C THR A 486 -1.68 3.91 22.95
N SER A 487 -1.53 2.74 23.55
CA SER A 487 -1.32 2.63 25.01
C SER A 487 0.15 2.40 25.33
N GLY A 488 0.63 3.04 26.43
CA GLY A 488 2.01 2.86 26.89
C GLY A 488 3.04 3.71 26.14
N ILE A 489 2.62 4.53 25.20
CA ILE A 489 3.47 5.46 24.46
C ILE A 489 3.07 6.89 24.84
N ASN A 490 4.06 7.74 25.04
CA ASN A 490 3.88 9.13 25.39
C ASN A 490 4.42 10.03 24.26
N VAL A 491 3.53 10.61 23.48
CA VAL A 491 3.90 11.54 22.40
C VAL A 491 3.68 12.96 22.91
N SER A 492 4.76 13.75 22.95
CA SER A 492 4.77 15.11 23.50
C SER A 492 4.72 16.21 22.44
N SER A 493 4.97 15.88 21.18
CA SER A 493 4.95 16.86 20.08
C SER A 493 4.35 16.28 18.80
N TYR A 494 3.74 17.16 18.02
CA TYR A 494 3.31 16.92 16.65
C TYR A 494 4.10 17.75 15.62
N LYS A 495 5.09 18.53 16.07
CA LYS A 495 5.90 19.34 15.15
C LYS A 495 6.93 18.46 14.46
N LEU A 496 7.04 18.62 13.15
CA LEU A 496 7.98 17.85 12.33
C LEU A 496 9.43 17.96 12.83
N VAL A 497 9.85 19.14 13.26
CA VAL A 497 11.19 19.39 13.82
C VAL A 497 11.51 18.51 15.05
N ASP A 498 10.53 18.15 15.85
CA ASP A 498 10.69 17.30 17.03
C ASP A 498 10.59 15.80 16.68
N LEU A 499 10.00 15.49 15.52
CA LEU A 499 9.84 14.12 15.03
C LEU A 499 11.04 13.64 14.22
N ILE A 500 11.79 14.54 13.58
CA ILE A 500 13.01 14.21 12.84
C ILE A 500 14.15 13.91 13.83
N THR A 501 14.80 12.76 13.70
CA THR A 501 15.83 12.28 14.65
C THR A 501 17.25 12.37 14.15
N THR A 502 17.44 12.56 12.85
CA THR A 502 18.76 12.69 12.23
C THR A 502 18.88 14.02 11.50
N PRO A 503 20.08 14.63 11.43
CA PRO A 503 20.30 15.79 10.58
C PRO A 503 19.90 15.46 9.15
N ILE A 504 19.19 16.39 8.52
CA ILE A 504 18.79 16.24 7.13
C ILE A 504 20.01 16.55 6.28
N GLU A 505 20.62 15.51 5.71
CA GLU A 505 21.64 15.66 4.68
C GLU A 505 20.95 15.68 3.32
N THR A 506 21.09 16.80 2.62
CA THR A 506 20.60 16.90 1.24
C THR A 506 21.55 16.13 0.32
N ARG A 507 21.14 14.97 -0.17
CA ARG A 507 21.80 14.32 -1.30
C ARG A 507 21.44 15.07 -2.59
N THR A 508 22.44 15.70 -3.21
CA THR A 508 22.27 16.55 -4.40
C THR A 508 22.18 15.78 -5.72
N LYS A 509 21.71 14.55 -5.74
CA LYS A 509 21.65 13.80 -7.00
C LYS A 509 20.28 13.20 -7.25
N PHE A 510 19.56 13.81 -8.21
CA PHE A 510 18.61 13.06 -9.02
C PHE A 510 19.41 12.08 -9.89
N ILE A 511 19.18 10.80 -9.73
CA ILE A 511 19.60 9.83 -10.73
C ILE A 511 18.48 9.78 -11.76
N HIS A 512 18.68 10.43 -12.89
CA HIS A 512 17.91 10.12 -14.09
C HIS A 512 18.33 8.72 -14.53
N ILE A 513 17.46 7.73 -14.31
CA ILE A 513 17.57 6.41 -14.93
C ILE A 513 16.85 6.45 -16.26
#